data_58dfa4cc593775a7810b7036ae004935
#
_entry.id   58dfa4cc593775a7810b7036ae004935
#
_cell.length_a   1.000
_cell.length_b   1.000
_cell.length_c   1.000
_cell.angle_alpha   90.00
_cell.angle_beta   90.00
_cell.angle_gamma   90.00
#
_symmetry.space_group_name_H-M   'P 1'
#
loop_
_entity.id
_entity.type
_entity.pdbx_description
1 polymer ?
#
loop_
_entity_poly.entity_id
_entity_poly.type
_entity_poly.pdbx_seq_one_letter_code
_entity_poly.pdbx_strand_id
1 'polypeptide(L)'
;MNKTLLTLILLLVPFSLAHTTPRKKVGIVLSGGGAKGVAHIGAIKVLEELDIPIDYIAGTSIGAIIGGLYSIGYTSEQLEIIVKQTNWIDLLTDKISRDAIPFPVKLDDSKYLISLPINNNKKSGGIIKGRNISQLLQQLTESYNETINFDSLPIPFACIATDMATNQKEVIRSGKLSEAMRASMAIPVVFTPLYSDKKVLIDGGFKDNLPIDVAKSMGADIIIAIDAQSELATSDKLQAVPDVVNQLMLMICQSELDIDKIKQVDAYIKVNVKGYNAASFSNEAIDTLIIRGENAARTNYASLQSIKDKVGRVPLKKPHTTSFQLPFSPQYTSIKNDQLRVALRFDSENIAAILLNVNLKSLKTGKAEITLRGGKQSFLNAQYSLPLSKIQEINIINKIAYNDIFLYRNGQKIANPSFIQNTSKLAYSIIPLDNLLFKANISLDYQRFFRTLVNQEFSYPKNYDLFLNYNVELKYETINKKYFPTKGLDCHIGYTIYTNCHSSANYSAFDTQIKKIFPISYSTYCIPSIYGRLLFNTNTPLIYSNMIGGEGYSLDFEQQIPFSGLIHTENINNAFGGLQIKIQHTFQKKQHLTLAGN
;
A
#
# COMPACT_ATOMS: atom_id res chain seq x y z
N MET A 1 -38.61 72.72 -33.17
CA MET A 1 -37.72 72.42 -32.05
C MET A 1 -36.36 72.13 -32.65
N ASN A 2 -35.37 72.99 -32.43
CA ASN A 2 -34.10 73.02 -33.16
C ASN A 2 -33.20 71.81 -32.85
N LYS A 3 -32.74 71.13 -33.92
CA LYS A 3 -31.81 70.02 -33.87
C LYS A 3 -30.53 70.34 -33.03
N THR A 4 -30.16 71.64 -32.98
CA THR A 4 -29.03 72.14 -32.19
C THR A 4 -29.23 72.03 -30.65
N LEU A 5 -30.48 72.13 -30.16
CA LEU A 5 -30.79 72.02 -28.74
C LEU A 5 -30.75 70.59 -28.25
N LEU A 6 -31.07 69.62 -29.12
CA LEU A 6 -31.00 68.18 -28.80
C LEU A 6 -29.57 67.68 -28.76
N THR A 7 -28.66 68.24 -29.54
CA THR A 7 -27.22 67.90 -29.55
C THR A 7 -26.51 68.47 -28.31
N LEU A 8 -26.97 69.61 -27.79
CA LEU A 8 -26.37 70.20 -26.56
C LEU A 8 -26.80 69.47 -25.30
N ILE A 9 -27.99 68.84 -25.27
CA ILE A 9 -28.47 68.04 -24.12
C ILE A 9 -27.75 66.68 -24.07
N LEU A 10 -27.36 66.10 -25.21
CA LEU A 10 -26.57 64.85 -25.27
C LEU A 10 -25.10 65.03 -24.86
N LEU A 11 -24.57 66.26 -24.85
CA LEU A 11 -23.20 66.57 -24.40
C LEU A 11 -23.12 66.85 -22.91
N LEU A 12 -24.25 66.95 -22.19
CA LEU A 12 -24.32 67.22 -20.76
C LEU A 12 -24.68 66.00 -19.90
N VAL A 13 -24.76 64.78 -20.53
CA VAL A 13 -24.79 63.55 -19.74
C VAL A 13 -23.38 63.35 -19.16
N PRO A 14 -23.14 63.55 -17.86
CA PRO A 14 -21.84 63.22 -17.29
C PRO A 14 -21.64 61.71 -17.51
N PHE A 15 -20.69 61.33 -18.36
CA PHE A 15 -20.11 60.01 -18.36
C PHE A 15 -19.48 59.84 -16.96
N SER A 16 -20.28 59.53 -15.98
CA SER A 16 -19.80 58.97 -14.71
C SER A 16 -19.14 57.65 -15.11
N LEU A 17 -17.88 57.73 -15.51
CA LEU A 17 -16.95 56.60 -15.43
C LEU A 17 -16.96 56.24 -13.94
N ALA A 18 -17.88 55.34 -13.58
CA ALA A 18 -17.81 54.66 -12.31
C ALA A 18 -16.43 53.99 -12.30
N HIS A 19 -15.45 54.66 -11.68
CA HIS A 19 -14.22 54.02 -11.30
C HIS A 19 -14.64 52.97 -10.27
N THR A 20 -15.05 51.80 -10.73
CA THR A 20 -15.19 50.63 -9.89
C THR A 20 -13.80 50.32 -9.43
N THR A 21 -13.47 50.76 -8.19
CA THR A 21 -12.25 50.28 -7.54
C THR A 21 -12.28 48.75 -7.64
N PRO A 22 -11.23 48.12 -8.19
CA PRO A 22 -11.21 46.66 -8.30
C PRO A 22 -11.41 46.07 -6.90
N ARG A 23 -12.31 45.09 -6.79
CA ARG A 23 -12.59 44.46 -5.52
C ARG A 23 -11.31 43.86 -4.92
N LYS A 24 -11.21 43.84 -3.61
CA LYS A 24 -10.13 43.17 -2.88
C LYS A 24 -10.13 41.66 -3.18
N LYS A 25 -8.96 41.12 -3.44
CA LYS A 25 -8.71 39.70 -3.75
C LYS A 25 -8.45 38.91 -2.48
N VAL A 26 -9.15 37.77 -2.32
CA VAL A 26 -9.02 36.89 -1.14
C VAL A 26 -8.09 35.74 -1.46
N GLY A 27 -7.05 35.58 -0.66
CA GLY A 27 -6.18 34.41 -0.64
C GLY A 27 -6.45 33.52 0.57
N ILE A 28 -6.57 32.21 0.36
CA ILE A 28 -6.56 31.24 1.46
C ILE A 28 -5.18 30.59 1.56
N VAL A 29 -4.77 30.36 2.80
CA VAL A 29 -3.50 29.71 3.14
C VAL A 29 -3.79 28.48 3.97
N LEU A 30 -3.31 27.31 3.50
CA LEU A 30 -3.58 26.01 4.12
C LEU A 30 -2.28 25.39 4.62
N SER A 31 -2.19 25.18 5.95
CA SER A 31 -0.99 24.60 6.56
C SER A 31 -0.79 23.11 6.25
N GLY A 32 0.42 22.62 6.42
CA GLY A 32 0.68 21.20 6.56
C GLY A 32 0.17 20.65 7.89
N GLY A 33 0.16 19.33 8.04
CA GLY A 33 -0.29 18.68 9.27
C GLY A 33 -0.56 17.17 9.17
N GLY A 34 -0.35 16.56 8.01
CA GLY A 34 -0.73 15.16 7.74
C GLY A 34 -2.25 14.98 7.90
N ALA A 35 -2.69 13.88 8.52
CA ALA A 35 -4.13 13.60 8.72
C ALA A 35 -4.92 14.76 9.34
N LYS A 36 -4.29 15.57 10.19
CA LYS A 36 -4.94 16.73 10.85
C LYS A 36 -5.43 17.77 9.85
N GLY A 37 -4.77 17.87 8.69
CA GLY A 37 -5.14 18.83 7.64
C GLY A 37 -6.47 18.53 6.95
N VAL A 38 -7.11 17.37 7.17
CA VAL A 38 -8.50 17.16 6.70
C VAL A 38 -9.47 18.18 7.32
N ALA A 39 -9.08 18.81 8.43
CA ALA A 39 -9.81 19.91 9.06
C ALA A 39 -9.96 21.14 8.14
N HIS A 40 -9.07 21.33 7.17
CA HIS A 40 -9.20 22.40 6.16
C HIS A 40 -10.53 22.30 5.41
N ILE A 41 -11.01 21.06 5.17
CA ILE A 41 -12.29 20.81 4.47
C ILE A 41 -13.45 21.46 5.25
N GLY A 42 -13.49 21.25 6.58
CA GLY A 42 -14.52 21.84 7.42
C GLY A 42 -14.48 23.38 7.43
N ALA A 43 -13.28 23.97 7.46
CA ALA A 43 -13.14 25.41 7.38
C ALA A 43 -13.56 25.97 6.00
N ILE A 44 -13.16 25.32 4.90
CA ILE A 44 -13.56 25.69 3.53
C ILE A 44 -15.08 25.63 3.38
N LYS A 45 -15.75 24.64 3.98
CA LYS A 45 -17.22 24.53 3.96
C LYS A 45 -17.89 25.79 4.52
N VAL A 46 -17.37 26.36 5.61
CA VAL A 46 -17.90 27.62 6.17
C VAL A 46 -17.63 28.81 5.25
N LEU A 47 -16.47 28.83 4.55
CA LEU A 47 -16.19 29.87 3.55
C LEU A 47 -17.15 29.77 2.36
N GLU A 48 -17.48 28.56 1.91
CA GLU A 48 -18.50 28.31 0.87
C GLU A 48 -19.89 28.74 1.34
N GLU A 49 -20.31 28.39 2.55
CA GLU A 49 -21.59 28.80 3.16
C GLU A 49 -21.74 30.33 3.24
N LEU A 50 -20.64 31.03 3.49
CA LEU A 50 -20.60 32.49 3.55
C LEU A 50 -20.48 33.14 2.16
N ASP A 51 -20.38 32.37 1.06
CA ASP A 51 -20.09 32.87 -0.30
C ASP A 51 -18.84 33.78 -0.34
N ILE A 52 -17.79 33.47 0.40
CA ILE A 52 -16.52 34.22 0.33
C ILE A 52 -15.79 33.80 -0.95
N PRO A 53 -15.58 34.71 -1.92
CA PRO A 53 -14.87 34.36 -3.14
C PRO A 53 -13.38 34.16 -2.86
N ILE A 54 -12.84 33.04 -3.30
CA ILE A 54 -11.43 32.69 -3.16
C ILE A 54 -10.73 32.95 -4.49
N ASP A 55 -9.74 33.86 -4.50
CA ASP A 55 -9.00 34.25 -5.69
C ASP A 55 -7.63 33.58 -5.80
N TYR A 56 -7.04 33.21 -4.67
CA TYR A 56 -5.72 32.57 -4.61
C TYR A 56 -5.68 31.51 -3.52
N ILE A 57 -4.89 30.46 -3.77
CA ILE A 57 -4.67 29.39 -2.79
C ILE A 57 -3.18 29.13 -2.67
N ALA A 58 -2.64 29.17 -1.45
CA ALA A 58 -1.30 28.71 -1.14
C ALA A 58 -1.36 27.58 -0.09
N GLY A 59 -0.68 26.45 -0.34
CA GLY A 59 -0.78 25.31 0.56
C GLY A 59 0.53 24.55 0.72
N THR A 60 0.69 23.90 1.88
CA THR A 60 1.84 23.06 2.22
C THR A 60 1.35 21.66 2.61
N SER A 61 2.03 20.61 2.09
CA SER A 61 1.76 19.21 2.45
C SER A 61 0.30 18.83 2.18
N ILE A 62 -0.46 18.37 3.19
CA ILE A 62 -1.90 18.09 3.07
C ILE A 62 -2.70 19.33 2.63
N GLY A 63 -2.28 20.53 3.08
CA GLY A 63 -2.87 21.79 2.62
C GLY A 63 -2.67 22.04 1.13
N ALA A 64 -1.56 21.58 0.56
CA ALA A 64 -1.32 21.60 -0.88
C ALA A 64 -2.24 20.61 -1.62
N ILE A 65 -2.51 19.44 -1.04
CA ILE A 65 -3.43 18.45 -1.64
C ILE A 65 -4.86 19.00 -1.65
N ILE A 66 -5.37 19.45 -0.50
CA ILE A 66 -6.73 19.97 -0.39
C ILE A 66 -6.88 21.25 -1.22
N GLY A 67 -5.92 22.18 -1.12
CA GLY A 67 -5.93 23.43 -1.88
C GLY A 67 -5.79 23.21 -3.38
N GLY A 68 -4.93 22.29 -3.81
CA GLY A 68 -4.74 21.95 -5.21
C GLY A 68 -5.98 21.31 -5.84
N LEU A 69 -6.66 20.41 -5.13
CA LEU A 69 -7.93 19.84 -5.60
C LEU A 69 -9.05 20.89 -5.61
N TYR A 70 -9.13 21.73 -4.58
CA TYR A 70 -10.10 22.82 -4.52
C TYR A 70 -9.87 23.84 -5.64
N SER A 71 -8.61 24.12 -5.99
CA SER A 71 -8.24 25.07 -7.06
C SER A 71 -8.74 24.66 -8.46
N ILE A 72 -8.91 23.36 -8.69
CA ILE A 72 -9.42 22.81 -9.95
C ILE A 72 -10.92 22.53 -9.94
N GLY A 73 -11.63 22.90 -8.83
CA GLY A 73 -13.08 22.91 -8.77
C GLY A 73 -13.74 21.82 -7.93
N TYR A 74 -13.00 21.04 -7.15
CA TYR A 74 -13.62 20.17 -6.14
C TYR A 74 -14.26 21.01 -5.05
N THR A 75 -15.50 20.68 -4.66
CA THR A 75 -16.19 21.29 -3.53
C THR A 75 -15.72 20.69 -2.21
N SER A 76 -15.99 21.38 -1.10
CA SER A 76 -15.73 20.84 0.25
C SER A 76 -16.42 19.49 0.49
N GLU A 77 -17.65 19.32 -0.02
CA GLU A 77 -18.40 18.06 0.05
C GLU A 77 -17.70 16.93 -0.72
N GLN A 78 -17.24 17.20 -1.95
CA GLN A 78 -16.51 16.23 -2.75
C GLN A 78 -15.17 15.83 -2.08
N LEU A 79 -14.45 16.80 -1.52
CA LEU A 79 -13.22 16.54 -0.76
C LEU A 79 -13.49 15.67 0.48
N GLU A 80 -14.60 15.92 1.20
CA GLU A 80 -15.03 15.09 2.32
C GLU A 80 -15.32 13.65 1.90
N ILE A 81 -16.02 13.44 0.79
CA ILE A 81 -16.29 12.11 0.24
C ILE A 81 -14.97 11.40 -0.11
N ILE A 82 -14.03 12.08 -0.78
CA ILE A 82 -12.72 11.53 -1.15
C ILE A 82 -11.97 11.06 0.10
N VAL A 83 -11.84 11.89 1.13
CA VAL A 83 -11.06 11.53 2.33
C VAL A 83 -11.71 10.42 3.14
N LYS A 84 -13.04 10.34 3.20
CA LYS A 84 -13.78 9.29 3.93
C LYS A 84 -13.76 7.93 3.22
N GLN A 85 -13.82 7.91 1.88
CA GLN A 85 -13.85 6.67 1.11
C GLN A 85 -12.45 6.13 0.78
N THR A 86 -11.40 6.88 1.02
CA THR A 86 -10.03 6.47 0.76
C THR A 86 -9.47 5.62 1.90
N ASN A 87 -8.91 4.45 1.58
CA ASN A 87 -8.14 3.66 2.54
C ASN A 87 -6.72 4.24 2.67
N TRP A 88 -6.57 5.23 3.54
CA TRP A 88 -5.33 5.96 3.73
C TRP A 88 -4.15 5.08 4.17
N ILE A 89 -4.40 4.04 4.96
CA ILE A 89 -3.33 3.13 5.43
C ILE A 89 -2.71 2.40 4.24
N ASP A 90 -3.52 1.80 3.38
CA ASP A 90 -3.03 1.08 2.20
C ASP A 90 -2.43 2.06 1.18
N LEU A 91 -3.02 3.27 1.05
CA LEU A 91 -2.52 4.33 0.17
C LEU A 91 -1.12 4.80 0.58
N LEU A 92 -0.94 5.17 1.84
CA LEU A 92 0.30 5.74 2.37
C LEU A 92 1.40 4.70 2.61
N THR A 93 1.08 3.40 2.62
CA THR A 93 2.05 2.31 2.77
C THR A 93 2.40 1.62 1.45
N ASP A 94 1.91 2.14 0.32
CA ASP A 94 2.03 1.51 -1.01
C ASP A 94 1.49 0.08 -1.05
N LYS A 95 0.56 -0.27 -0.16
CA LYS A 95 -0.02 -1.58 -0.08
C LYS A 95 -1.12 -1.76 -1.13
N ILE A 96 -1.04 -2.86 -1.85
CA ILE A 96 -2.03 -3.22 -2.87
C ILE A 96 -2.82 -4.42 -2.36
N SER A 97 -4.12 -4.41 -2.57
CA SER A 97 -4.96 -5.56 -2.21
C SER A 97 -4.51 -6.79 -2.99
N ARG A 98 -4.44 -7.95 -2.32
CA ARG A 98 -3.95 -9.20 -2.91
C ARG A 98 -4.75 -9.65 -4.13
N ASP A 99 -6.05 -9.34 -4.18
CA ASP A 99 -6.91 -9.62 -5.33
C ASP A 99 -6.53 -8.81 -6.59
N ALA A 100 -5.89 -7.64 -6.43
CA ALA A 100 -5.38 -6.80 -7.52
C ALA A 100 -3.91 -7.09 -7.90
N ILE A 101 -3.25 -8.02 -7.22
CA ILE A 101 -1.86 -8.42 -7.51
C ILE A 101 -1.86 -9.56 -8.53
N PRO A 102 -1.02 -9.53 -9.60
CA PRO A 102 -0.88 -10.62 -10.55
C PRO A 102 -0.44 -11.92 -9.87
N PHE A 103 -0.92 -13.07 -10.37
CA PHE A 103 -0.72 -14.38 -9.75
C PHE A 103 0.73 -14.71 -9.38
N PRO A 104 1.76 -14.48 -10.24
CA PRO A 104 3.15 -14.77 -9.88
C PRO A 104 3.64 -14.01 -8.65
N VAL A 105 3.12 -12.80 -8.44
CA VAL A 105 3.50 -11.95 -7.30
C VAL A 105 2.78 -12.42 -6.03
N LYS A 106 1.55 -12.97 -6.15
CA LYS A 106 0.83 -13.56 -5.01
C LYS A 106 1.60 -14.69 -4.33
N LEU A 107 2.38 -15.46 -5.07
CA LEU A 107 3.20 -16.55 -4.53
C LEU A 107 4.28 -16.04 -3.57
N ASP A 108 4.77 -14.82 -3.79
CA ASP A 108 5.81 -14.18 -2.98
C ASP A 108 5.26 -13.17 -1.96
N ASP A 109 3.98 -12.83 -2.06
CA ASP A 109 3.34 -11.88 -1.16
C ASP A 109 3.44 -12.35 0.29
N SER A 110 3.81 -11.44 1.17
CA SER A 110 3.94 -11.66 2.62
C SER A 110 4.99 -12.70 3.05
N LYS A 111 5.90 -13.12 2.16
CA LYS A 111 7.03 -13.99 2.56
C LYS A 111 8.16 -13.20 3.22
N TYR A 112 8.37 -11.96 2.81
CA TYR A 112 9.51 -11.14 3.22
C TYR A 112 9.08 -9.97 4.08
N LEU A 113 9.86 -9.71 5.15
CA LEU A 113 9.63 -8.60 6.07
C LEU A 113 10.20 -7.28 5.52
N ILE A 114 11.39 -7.36 4.91
CA ILE A 114 12.12 -6.20 4.39
C ILE A 114 12.57 -6.50 2.95
N SER A 115 12.47 -5.49 2.08
CA SER A 115 12.97 -5.54 0.70
C SER A 115 13.81 -4.31 0.42
N LEU A 116 15.12 -4.51 0.24
CA LEU A 116 16.10 -3.45 -0.01
C LEU A 116 16.52 -3.49 -1.49
N PRO A 117 16.65 -2.34 -2.18
CA PRO A 117 17.21 -2.30 -3.53
C PRO A 117 18.71 -2.61 -3.50
N ILE A 118 19.19 -3.45 -4.43
CA ILE A 118 20.63 -3.79 -4.56
C ILE A 118 21.36 -2.73 -5.40
N ASN A 119 20.71 -2.22 -6.45
CA ASN A 119 21.33 -1.25 -7.36
C ASN A 119 20.98 0.19 -6.98
N ASN A 120 21.98 0.95 -6.54
CA ASN A 120 21.86 2.35 -6.13
C ASN A 120 21.67 3.35 -7.29
N ASN A 121 21.57 2.91 -8.55
CA ASN A 121 21.43 3.80 -9.70
C ASN A 121 20.05 4.48 -9.80
N LYS A 122 19.11 4.20 -8.92
CA LYS A 122 17.85 4.93 -8.81
C LYS A 122 17.72 5.50 -7.40
N LYS A 123 17.75 6.82 -7.35
CA LYS A 123 17.57 7.67 -6.18
C LYS A 123 16.40 7.13 -5.31
N SER A 124 16.72 6.64 -4.12
CA SER A 124 15.75 6.11 -3.15
C SER A 124 16.10 6.68 -1.79
N GLY A 125 15.47 7.79 -1.44
CA GLY A 125 15.68 8.49 -0.15
C GLY A 125 14.57 8.24 0.88
N GLY A 126 13.66 7.27 0.65
CA GLY A 126 12.56 6.97 1.56
C GLY A 126 12.18 5.49 1.59
N ILE A 127 11.55 5.06 2.67
CA ILE A 127 11.07 3.68 2.86
C ILE A 127 9.90 3.39 1.93
N ILE A 128 8.99 4.35 1.77
CA ILE A 128 7.77 4.27 0.98
C ILE A 128 7.96 5.08 -0.30
N LYS A 129 7.71 4.47 -1.46
CA LYS A 129 7.84 5.17 -2.75
C LYS A 129 6.70 6.16 -3.00
N GLY A 130 5.55 5.98 -2.35
CA GLY A 130 4.36 6.81 -2.50
C GLY A 130 3.69 6.63 -3.86
N ARG A 131 3.74 5.42 -4.43
CA ARG A 131 3.14 5.11 -5.74
C ARG A 131 1.63 5.20 -5.72
N ASN A 132 1.02 4.65 -4.67
CA ASN A 132 -0.43 4.64 -4.55
C ASN A 132 -0.99 6.06 -4.40
N ILE A 133 -0.36 6.90 -3.59
CA ILE A 133 -0.77 8.31 -3.47
C ILE A 133 -0.53 9.08 -4.77
N SER A 134 0.58 8.80 -5.49
CA SER A 134 0.82 9.40 -6.80
C SER A 134 -0.26 9.02 -7.82
N GLN A 135 -0.69 7.74 -7.85
CA GLN A 135 -1.78 7.28 -8.72
C GLN A 135 -3.11 7.95 -8.36
N LEU A 136 -3.44 8.05 -7.05
CA LEU A 136 -4.65 8.76 -6.62
C LEU A 136 -4.62 10.22 -7.07
N LEU A 137 -3.52 10.94 -6.82
CA LEU A 137 -3.39 12.34 -7.22
C LEU A 137 -3.48 12.51 -8.74
N GLN A 138 -2.86 11.61 -9.53
CA GLN A 138 -2.98 11.60 -10.99
C GLN A 138 -4.43 11.40 -11.47
N GLN A 139 -5.16 10.48 -10.83
CA GLN A 139 -6.57 10.25 -11.15
C GLN A 139 -7.44 11.46 -10.80
N LEU A 140 -7.25 12.04 -9.60
CA LEU A 140 -8.01 13.20 -9.16
C LEU A 140 -7.71 14.47 -9.96
N THR A 141 -6.57 14.52 -10.66
CA THR A 141 -6.15 15.65 -11.49
C THR A 141 -6.07 15.28 -12.97
N GLU A 142 -6.82 14.29 -13.44
CA GLU A 142 -6.70 13.73 -14.79
C GLU A 142 -6.80 14.80 -15.88
N SER A 143 -7.70 15.78 -15.72
CA SER A 143 -7.87 16.91 -16.65
C SER A 143 -6.69 17.90 -16.64
N TYR A 144 -5.74 17.76 -15.72
CA TYR A 144 -4.59 18.64 -15.52
C TYR A 144 -3.26 17.86 -15.45
N ASN A 145 -3.18 16.72 -16.15
CA ASN A 145 -2.00 15.82 -16.13
C ASN A 145 -0.83 16.32 -16.97
N GLU A 146 -1.02 17.37 -17.76
CA GLU A 146 0.05 18.03 -18.53
C GLU A 146 0.79 19.05 -17.68
N THR A 147 1.93 19.51 -18.19
CA THR A 147 2.67 20.63 -17.58
C THR A 147 1.94 21.92 -17.85
N ILE A 148 1.43 22.56 -16.81
CA ILE A 148 0.65 23.79 -16.87
C ILE A 148 1.19 24.86 -15.93
N ASN A 149 0.83 26.12 -16.18
CA ASN A 149 1.00 27.21 -15.22
C ASN A 149 -0.20 27.19 -14.25
N PHE A 150 0.04 27.08 -12.96
CA PHE A 150 -1.02 27.01 -11.94
C PHE A 150 -1.75 28.34 -11.75
N ASP A 151 -1.22 29.45 -12.29
CA ASP A 151 -1.94 30.72 -12.35
C ASP A 151 -3.12 30.66 -13.35
N SER A 152 -3.12 29.70 -14.26
CA SER A 152 -4.21 29.49 -15.23
C SER A 152 -5.31 28.55 -14.72
N LEU A 153 -5.16 27.98 -13.52
CA LEU A 153 -6.20 27.17 -12.89
C LEU A 153 -7.46 28.01 -12.60
N PRO A 154 -8.64 27.38 -12.46
CA PRO A 154 -9.87 28.07 -12.06
C PRO A 154 -9.70 28.99 -10.85
N ILE A 155 -8.90 28.54 -9.87
CA ILE A 155 -8.35 29.39 -8.81
C ILE A 155 -6.84 29.26 -8.85
N PRO A 156 -6.07 30.33 -9.08
CA PRO A 156 -4.61 30.33 -9.05
C PRO A 156 -4.07 29.70 -7.79
N PHE A 157 -3.09 28.79 -7.97
CA PHE A 157 -2.58 27.93 -6.91
C PHE A 157 -1.06 27.95 -6.82
N ALA A 158 -0.55 27.87 -5.59
CA ALA A 158 0.86 27.61 -5.32
C ALA A 158 1.00 26.55 -4.21
N CYS A 159 1.92 25.63 -4.39
CA CYS A 159 2.27 24.70 -3.30
C CYS A 159 3.76 24.83 -2.93
N ILE A 160 4.05 24.49 -1.69
CA ILE A 160 5.39 24.64 -1.12
C ILE A 160 6.05 23.28 -1.02
N ALA A 161 7.28 23.20 -1.52
CA ALA A 161 8.21 22.12 -1.23
C ALA A 161 9.49 22.70 -0.61
N THR A 162 10.35 21.84 -0.09
CA THR A 162 11.70 22.21 0.35
C THR A 162 12.71 21.51 -0.56
N ASP A 163 13.65 22.24 -1.13
CA ASP A 163 14.79 21.62 -1.80
C ASP A 163 15.81 21.16 -0.76
N MET A 164 15.94 19.85 -0.60
CA MET A 164 16.83 19.24 0.38
C MET A 164 18.31 19.52 0.10
N ALA A 165 18.68 19.75 -1.16
CA ALA A 165 20.07 20.01 -1.55
C ALA A 165 20.55 21.40 -1.13
N THR A 166 19.68 22.39 -1.24
CA THR A 166 19.98 23.80 -0.93
C THR A 166 19.40 24.26 0.40
N ASN A 167 18.51 23.46 1.01
CA ASN A 167 17.75 23.81 2.22
C ASN A 167 16.89 25.08 2.03
N GLN A 168 16.40 25.34 0.81
CA GLN A 168 15.59 26.52 0.47
C GLN A 168 14.13 26.15 0.24
N LYS A 169 13.26 27.12 0.50
CA LYS A 169 11.84 27.05 0.13
C LYS A 169 11.70 27.04 -1.39
N GLU A 170 10.92 26.11 -1.90
CA GLU A 170 10.55 26.03 -3.31
C GLU A 170 9.06 26.31 -3.46
N VAL A 171 8.71 27.39 -4.15
CA VAL A 171 7.34 27.74 -4.47
C VAL A 171 7.01 27.19 -5.85
N ILE A 172 6.18 26.14 -5.91
CA ILE A 172 5.80 25.47 -7.16
C ILE A 172 4.51 26.09 -7.68
N ARG A 173 4.59 26.74 -8.83
CA ARG A 173 3.47 27.39 -9.56
C ARG A 173 3.31 26.88 -10.98
N SER A 174 4.03 25.84 -11.36
CA SER A 174 3.94 25.22 -12.69
C SER A 174 4.40 23.77 -12.66
N GLY A 175 4.04 23.02 -13.69
CA GLY A 175 4.36 21.60 -13.81
C GLY A 175 3.10 20.74 -13.84
N LYS A 176 3.25 19.46 -13.52
CA LYS A 176 2.08 18.58 -13.32
C LYS A 176 1.56 18.76 -11.91
N LEU A 177 0.27 19.07 -11.79
CA LEU A 177 -0.35 19.38 -10.50
C LEU A 177 -0.22 18.22 -9.51
N SER A 178 -0.41 16.97 -9.95
CA SER A 178 -0.21 15.77 -9.11
C SER A 178 1.21 15.62 -8.58
N GLU A 179 2.23 15.93 -9.39
CA GLU A 179 3.64 15.84 -8.98
C GLU A 179 4.00 16.96 -7.99
N ALA A 180 3.49 18.17 -8.20
CA ALA A 180 3.68 19.30 -7.29
C ALA A 180 3.10 19.00 -5.89
N MET A 181 1.85 18.53 -5.82
CA MET A 181 1.23 18.10 -4.56
C MET A 181 2.00 16.93 -3.92
N ARG A 182 2.47 15.96 -4.73
CA ARG A 182 3.26 14.82 -4.24
C ARG A 182 4.62 15.26 -3.69
N ALA A 183 5.27 16.26 -4.28
CA ALA A 183 6.51 16.86 -3.78
C ALA A 183 6.28 17.53 -2.42
N SER A 184 5.23 18.33 -2.32
CA SER A 184 4.88 19.09 -1.12
C SER A 184 4.60 18.20 0.11
N MET A 185 4.20 16.93 -0.08
CA MET A 185 3.92 15.98 1.01
C MET A 185 5.02 14.94 1.26
N ALA A 186 6.17 15.06 0.62
CA ALA A 186 7.24 14.06 0.68
C ALA A 186 8.04 14.15 1.99
N ILE A 187 7.46 13.69 3.10
CA ILE A 187 8.14 13.65 4.40
C ILE A 187 9.39 12.77 4.31
N PRO A 188 10.60 13.31 4.58
CA PRO A 188 11.85 12.56 4.54
C PRO A 188 11.82 11.31 5.42
N VAL A 189 12.58 10.29 5.04
CA VAL A 189 12.63 8.95 5.66
C VAL A 189 11.34 8.15 5.41
N VAL A 190 10.15 8.77 5.50
CA VAL A 190 8.87 8.10 5.23
C VAL A 190 8.69 7.93 3.73
N PHE A 191 8.64 9.03 2.99
CA PHE A 191 8.43 9.00 1.54
C PHE A 191 9.71 9.28 0.77
N THR A 192 9.84 8.62 -0.39
CA THR A 192 10.88 8.96 -1.35
C THR A 192 10.69 10.41 -1.83
N PRO A 193 11.74 11.27 -1.76
CA PRO A 193 11.72 12.61 -2.31
C PRO A 193 11.36 12.63 -3.80
N LEU A 194 10.80 13.74 -4.27
CA LEU A 194 10.62 13.95 -5.70
C LEU A 194 11.92 14.55 -6.29
N TYR A 195 12.47 13.87 -7.29
CA TYR A 195 13.68 14.34 -7.99
C TYR A 195 13.26 15.05 -9.28
N SER A 196 13.50 16.35 -9.36
CA SER A 196 13.21 17.16 -10.55
C SER A 196 14.46 17.94 -10.93
N ASP A 197 14.94 17.80 -12.16
CA ASP A 197 16.17 18.42 -12.66
C ASP A 197 17.35 18.22 -11.70
N LYS A 198 17.82 19.30 -11.08
CA LYS A 198 18.90 19.30 -10.10
C LYS A 198 18.40 19.38 -8.64
N LYS A 199 17.08 19.39 -8.42
CA LYS A 199 16.46 19.55 -7.10
C LYS A 199 16.04 18.23 -6.49
N VAL A 200 16.06 18.16 -5.17
CA VAL A 200 15.57 17.04 -4.36
C VAL A 200 14.46 17.56 -3.46
N LEU A 201 13.22 17.44 -3.93
CA LEU A 201 12.06 18.05 -3.28
C LEU A 201 11.48 17.13 -2.20
N ILE A 202 11.34 17.70 -1.01
CA ILE A 202 10.74 17.10 0.17
C ILE A 202 9.59 17.98 0.67
N ASP A 203 8.89 17.52 1.72
CA ASP A 203 7.76 18.24 2.32
C ASP A 203 8.08 19.71 2.58
N GLY A 204 7.17 20.59 2.18
CA GLY A 204 7.31 22.03 2.29
C GLY A 204 7.31 22.54 3.74
N GLY A 205 6.75 21.77 4.66
CA GLY A 205 6.66 22.11 6.08
C GLY A 205 8.01 22.30 6.76
N PHE A 206 9.10 21.80 6.16
CA PHE A 206 10.46 22.01 6.65
C PHE A 206 10.94 23.46 6.49
N LYS A 207 10.33 24.25 5.60
CA LYS A 207 10.70 25.65 5.35
C LYS A 207 9.55 26.65 5.49
N ASP A 208 8.36 26.26 5.10
CA ASP A 208 7.19 27.16 5.20
C ASP A 208 5.92 26.33 5.32
N ASN A 209 5.54 26.07 6.54
CA ASN A 209 4.37 25.24 6.83
C ASN A 209 3.03 26.01 6.77
N LEU A 210 3.06 27.35 6.73
CA LEU A 210 1.90 28.22 6.57
C LEU A 210 2.26 29.39 5.63
N PRO A 211 2.17 29.23 4.30
CA PRO A 211 2.78 30.10 3.30
C PRO A 211 1.99 31.40 3.07
N ILE A 212 1.93 32.27 4.09
CA ILE A 212 1.21 33.55 4.09
C ILE A 212 1.82 34.52 3.06
N ASP A 213 3.14 34.63 3.06
CA ASP A 213 3.88 35.49 2.14
C ASP A 213 3.71 35.07 0.67
N VAL A 214 3.53 33.78 0.42
CA VAL A 214 3.26 33.28 -0.94
C VAL A 214 1.89 33.75 -1.43
N ALA A 215 0.84 33.61 -0.63
CA ALA A 215 -0.48 34.11 -1.01
C ALA A 215 -0.48 35.62 -1.27
N LYS A 216 0.26 36.41 -0.45
CA LYS A 216 0.47 37.85 -0.70
C LYS A 216 1.17 38.12 -2.02
N SER A 217 2.26 37.38 -2.29
CA SER A 217 3.01 37.51 -3.55
C SER A 217 2.21 37.15 -4.79
N MET A 218 1.17 36.31 -4.65
CA MET A 218 0.21 36.00 -5.70
C MET A 218 -0.76 37.15 -6.00
N GLY A 219 -0.86 38.14 -5.12
CA GLY A 219 -1.70 39.32 -5.28
C GLY A 219 -2.96 39.32 -4.39
N ALA A 220 -2.97 38.56 -3.31
CA ALA A 220 -4.06 38.60 -2.33
C ALA A 220 -4.00 39.88 -1.49
N ASP A 221 -5.11 40.63 -1.44
CA ASP A 221 -5.29 41.80 -0.59
C ASP A 221 -5.80 41.42 0.82
N ILE A 222 -6.49 40.30 0.92
CA ILE A 222 -7.08 39.76 2.13
C ILE A 222 -6.60 38.32 2.28
N ILE A 223 -6.11 37.95 3.46
CA ILE A 223 -5.58 36.64 3.76
C ILE A 223 -6.40 35.95 4.84
N ILE A 224 -6.92 34.76 4.51
CA ILE A 224 -7.52 33.82 5.47
C ILE A 224 -6.56 32.65 5.65
N ALA A 225 -5.94 32.51 6.81
CA ALA A 225 -5.01 31.43 7.10
C ALA A 225 -5.70 30.36 7.96
N ILE A 226 -5.70 29.11 7.47
CA ILE A 226 -6.25 27.95 8.17
C ILE A 226 -5.09 27.07 8.63
N ASP A 227 -4.92 26.95 9.95
CA ASP A 227 -3.80 26.28 10.57
C ASP A 227 -4.22 25.03 11.35
N ALA A 228 -3.82 23.87 10.85
CA ALA A 228 -4.04 22.55 11.45
C ALA A 228 -2.76 21.94 12.08
N GLN A 229 -1.76 22.76 12.41
CA GLN A 229 -0.54 22.31 13.07
C GLN A 229 -0.81 21.96 14.54
N SER A 230 -0.12 20.93 15.06
CA SER A 230 -0.12 20.62 16.48
C SER A 230 0.82 21.58 17.23
N GLU A 231 0.54 21.81 18.47
CA GLU A 231 1.52 22.34 19.42
C GLU A 231 2.60 21.27 19.72
N LEU A 232 3.76 21.71 20.23
CA LEU A 232 4.79 20.81 20.71
C LEU A 232 4.27 19.99 21.89
N ALA A 233 4.64 18.71 21.91
CA ALA A 233 4.28 17.82 23.01
C ALA A 233 5.06 18.18 24.28
N THR A 234 4.41 17.99 25.41
CA THR A 234 5.02 18.15 26.74
C THR A 234 5.95 16.96 27.07
N SER A 235 6.88 17.13 27.99
CA SER A 235 7.92 16.15 28.31
C SER A 235 7.37 14.76 28.73
N ASP A 236 6.20 14.75 29.37
CA ASP A 236 5.52 13.51 29.79
C ASP A 236 5.04 12.64 28.62
N LYS A 237 4.92 13.20 27.42
CA LYS A 237 4.47 12.51 26.19
C LYS A 237 5.63 12.07 25.27
N LEU A 238 6.86 12.35 25.63
CA LEU A 238 8.06 12.04 24.83
C LEU A 238 8.74 10.76 25.36
N GLN A 239 8.02 9.66 25.47
CA GLN A 239 8.53 8.43 26.09
C GLN A 239 8.95 7.36 25.07
N ALA A 240 8.41 7.38 23.84
CA ALA A 240 8.71 6.40 22.81
C ALA A 240 9.46 7.03 21.63
N VAL A 241 10.25 6.23 20.91
CA VAL A 241 10.99 6.69 19.73
C VAL A 241 10.10 7.38 18.70
N PRO A 242 8.90 6.89 18.36
CA PRO A 242 7.99 7.57 17.44
C PRO A 242 7.57 8.97 17.93
N ASP A 243 7.39 9.17 19.24
CA ASP A 243 6.99 10.46 19.81
C ASP A 243 8.12 11.47 19.68
N VAL A 244 9.36 11.04 19.97
CA VAL A 244 10.57 11.87 19.81
C VAL A 244 10.78 12.26 18.35
N VAL A 245 10.63 11.32 17.40
CA VAL A 245 10.75 11.58 15.96
C VAL A 245 9.68 12.59 15.51
N ASN A 246 8.42 12.39 15.94
CA ASN A 246 7.34 13.32 15.62
C ASN A 246 7.61 14.72 16.22
N GLN A 247 8.13 14.80 17.44
CA GLN A 247 8.49 16.06 18.08
C GLN A 247 9.59 16.80 17.32
N LEU A 248 10.65 16.09 16.91
CA LEU A 248 11.74 16.67 16.10
C LEU A 248 11.20 17.24 14.78
N MET A 249 10.31 16.51 14.12
CA MET A 249 9.64 16.99 12.91
C MET A 249 8.81 18.25 13.17
N LEU A 250 8.02 18.26 14.24
CA LEU A 250 7.24 19.44 14.62
C LEU A 250 8.13 20.64 14.93
N MET A 251 9.23 20.44 15.66
CA MET A 251 10.19 21.51 15.96
C MET A 251 10.79 22.12 14.68
N ILE A 252 11.17 21.29 13.72
CA ILE A 252 11.70 21.77 12.43
C ILE A 252 10.62 22.54 11.67
N CYS A 253 9.41 22.00 11.55
CA CYS A 253 8.31 22.64 10.83
C CYS A 253 7.80 23.93 11.50
N GLN A 254 8.00 24.10 12.80
CA GLN A 254 7.58 25.29 13.55
C GLN A 254 8.69 26.34 13.71
N SER A 255 9.96 25.97 13.47
CA SER A 255 11.08 26.92 13.59
C SER A 255 10.96 28.13 12.65
N GLU A 256 10.20 27.98 11.58
CA GLU A 256 9.96 29.02 10.57
C GLU A 256 8.57 29.70 10.76
N LEU A 257 7.84 29.37 11.86
CA LEU A 257 6.53 29.99 12.12
C LEU A 257 6.75 31.40 12.68
N ASP A 258 6.69 32.36 11.79
CA ASP A 258 6.85 33.77 12.13
C ASP A 258 5.55 34.32 12.70
N ILE A 259 5.51 34.57 14.02
CA ILE A 259 4.37 35.17 14.72
C ILE A 259 3.97 36.51 14.08
N ASP A 260 4.93 37.26 13.56
CA ASP A 260 4.68 38.54 12.90
C ASP A 260 3.98 38.38 11.55
N LYS A 261 4.17 37.26 10.84
CA LYS A 261 3.37 36.92 9.66
C LYS A 261 1.91 36.62 10.02
N ILE A 262 1.65 35.92 11.12
CA ILE A 262 0.29 35.63 11.60
C ILE A 262 -0.47 36.90 11.94
N LYS A 263 0.17 37.90 12.53
CA LYS A 263 -0.44 39.21 12.82
C LYS A 263 -0.91 39.97 11.58
N GLN A 264 -0.42 39.61 10.41
CA GLN A 264 -0.72 40.27 9.14
C GLN A 264 -1.86 39.63 8.34
N VAL A 265 -2.52 38.61 8.87
CA VAL A 265 -3.66 37.98 8.21
C VAL A 265 -4.96 38.61 8.67
N ASP A 266 -5.97 38.67 7.79
CA ASP A 266 -7.29 39.25 8.11
C ASP A 266 -8.16 38.27 8.92
N ALA A 267 -7.97 36.95 8.76
CA ALA A 267 -8.57 35.94 9.59
C ALA A 267 -7.58 34.76 9.81
N TYR A 268 -7.32 34.43 11.07
CA TYR A 268 -6.51 33.29 11.47
C TYR A 268 -7.37 32.22 12.11
N ILE A 269 -7.56 31.10 11.42
CA ILE A 269 -8.40 29.98 11.85
C ILE A 269 -7.48 28.89 12.38
N LYS A 270 -7.24 28.89 13.69
CA LYS A 270 -6.47 27.83 14.37
C LYS A 270 -7.39 26.68 14.74
N VAL A 271 -7.13 25.51 14.16
CA VAL A 271 -7.93 24.30 14.43
C VAL A 271 -7.38 23.59 15.68
N ASN A 272 -8.26 23.22 16.59
CA ASN A 272 -7.90 22.36 17.72
C ASN A 272 -7.71 20.92 17.27
N VAL A 273 -6.47 20.50 17.05
CA VAL A 273 -6.09 19.15 16.62
C VAL A 273 -5.58 18.27 17.77
N LYS A 274 -5.78 18.67 19.02
CA LYS A 274 -5.34 17.93 20.21
C LYS A 274 -5.92 16.51 20.21
N GLY A 275 -5.05 15.53 20.48
CA GLY A 275 -5.41 14.10 20.47
C GLY A 275 -5.21 13.40 19.13
N TYR A 276 -4.80 14.13 18.07
CA TYR A 276 -4.53 13.57 16.75
C TYR A 276 -3.11 13.87 16.30
N ASN A 277 -2.56 12.94 15.50
CA ASN A 277 -1.23 13.07 14.89
C ASN A 277 -1.31 13.00 13.35
N ALA A 278 -0.16 13.07 12.68
CA ALA A 278 -0.09 13.06 11.22
C ALA A 278 -0.60 11.76 10.55
N ALA A 279 -0.74 10.67 11.32
CA ALA A 279 -1.21 9.36 10.84
C ALA A 279 -2.65 9.02 11.29
N SER A 280 -3.40 9.94 11.87
CA SER A 280 -4.76 9.73 12.41
C SER A 280 -5.82 9.71 11.29
N PHE A 281 -5.77 8.71 10.42
CA PHE A 281 -6.67 8.55 9.28
C PHE A 281 -7.81 7.53 9.53
N SER A 282 -8.24 7.30 10.77
CA SER A 282 -9.48 6.54 10.99
C SER A 282 -10.71 7.37 10.60
N ASN A 283 -11.83 6.74 10.25
CA ASN A 283 -13.04 7.46 9.85
C ASN A 283 -13.52 8.39 10.97
N GLU A 284 -13.46 7.92 12.24
CA GLU A 284 -13.84 8.69 13.41
C GLU A 284 -12.92 9.92 13.60
N ALA A 285 -11.63 9.76 13.31
CA ALA A 285 -10.67 10.87 13.37
C ALA A 285 -10.92 11.89 12.25
N ILE A 286 -11.18 11.41 11.03
CA ILE A 286 -11.52 12.27 9.88
C ILE A 286 -12.78 13.07 10.18
N ASP A 287 -13.87 12.41 10.61
CA ASP A 287 -15.13 13.08 10.96
C ASP A 287 -14.92 14.16 12.04
N THR A 288 -14.21 13.80 13.11
CA THR A 288 -13.94 14.75 14.21
C THR A 288 -13.10 15.93 13.74
N LEU A 289 -12.06 15.70 12.92
CA LEU A 289 -11.18 16.76 12.44
C LEU A 289 -11.91 17.73 11.49
N ILE A 290 -12.77 17.23 10.61
CA ILE A 290 -13.61 18.07 9.73
C ILE A 290 -14.54 18.95 10.59
N ILE A 291 -15.24 18.38 11.57
CA ILE A 291 -16.10 19.12 12.49
C ILE A 291 -15.30 20.17 13.28
N ARG A 292 -14.09 19.85 13.73
CA ARG A 292 -13.23 20.82 14.43
C ARG A 292 -12.78 21.97 13.52
N GLY A 293 -12.52 21.68 12.24
CA GLY A 293 -12.24 22.71 11.24
C GLY A 293 -13.42 23.64 11.01
N GLU A 294 -14.62 23.08 10.89
CA GLU A 294 -15.86 23.85 10.79
C GLU A 294 -16.09 24.73 12.03
N ASN A 295 -15.97 24.16 13.23
CA ASN A 295 -16.12 24.89 14.47
C ASN A 295 -15.10 26.04 14.63
N ALA A 296 -13.83 25.79 14.24
CA ALA A 296 -12.80 26.82 14.25
C ALA A 296 -13.12 28.00 13.31
N ALA A 297 -13.63 27.70 12.12
CA ALA A 297 -14.09 28.73 11.19
C ALA A 297 -15.33 29.49 11.75
N ARG A 298 -16.30 28.79 12.32
CA ARG A 298 -17.48 29.40 12.96
C ARG A 298 -17.11 30.26 14.15
N THR A 299 -16.09 29.92 14.92
CA THR A 299 -15.58 30.81 16.00
C THR A 299 -15.04 32.13 15.44
N ASN A 300 -14.54 32.12 14.19
CA ASN A 300 -14.08 33.31 13.48
C ASN A 300 -15.15 33.97 12.60
N TYR A 301 -16.44 33.62 12.79
CA TYR A 301 -17.54 34.05 11.93
C TYR A 301 -17.63 35.57 11.73
N ALA A 302 -17.47 36.35 12.78
CA ALA A 302 -17.52 37.81 12.72
C ALA A 302 -16.42 38.40 11.80
N SER A 303 -15.20 37.88 11.89
CA SER A 303 -14.09 38.29 11.01
C SER A 303 -14.36 37.87 9.56
N LEU A 304 -14.85 36.64 9.33
CA LEU A 304 -15.22 36.15 8.02
C LEU A 304 -16.37 36.96 7.40
N GLN A 305 -17.38 37.32 8.17
CA GLN A 305 -18.48 38.17 7.73
C GLN A 305 -17.97 39.58 7.34
N SER A 306 -17.08 40.16 8.16
CA SER A 306 -16.43 41.45 7.81
C SER A 306 -15.63 41.37 6.51
N ILE A 307 -14.97 40.23 6.23
CA ILE A 307 -14.27 39.99 4.96
C ILE A 307 -15.28 39.95 3.83
N LYS A 308 -16.39 39.20 3.96
CA LYS A 308 -17.45 39.14 2.94
C LYS A 308 -17.98 40.53 2.62
N ASP A 309 -18.27 41.35 3.65
CA ASP A 309 -18.79 42.70 3.48
C ASP A 309 -17.81 43.62 2.72
N LYS A 310 -16.50 43.46 2.97
CA LYS A 310 -15.42 44.18 2.25
C LYS A 310 -15.26 43.76 0.78
N VAL A 311 -15.52 42.49 0.48
CA VAL A 311 -15.29 41.90 -0.88
C VAL A 311 -16.55 42.05 -1.74
N GLY A 312 -17.73 42.10 -1.15
CA GLY A 312 -19.02 42.14 -1.84
C GLY A 312 -19.46 40.78 -2.40
N ARG A 313 -20.63 40.71 -3.00
CA ARG A 313 -21.15 39.50 -3.65
C ARG A 313 -20.50 39.30 -5.00
N VAL A 314 -19.85 38.16 -5.19
CA VAL A 314 -19.34 37.71 -6.48
C VAL A 314 -20.01 36.37 -6.78
N PRO A 315 -20.48 36.11 -7.99
CA PRO A 315 -20.95 34.80 -8.37
C PRO A 315 -19.81 33.79 -8.18
N LEU A 316 -20.02 32.77 -7.35
CA LEU A 316 -19.07 31.67 -7.22
C LEU A 316 -18.89 31.04 -8.60
N LYS A 317 -17.64 30.83 -9.03
CA LYS A 317 -17.35 30.05 -10.24
C LYS A 317 -17.98 28.68 -10.03
N LYS A 318 -18.86 28.25 -10.95
CA LYS A 318 -19.45 26.91 -10.90
C LYS A 318 -18.32 25.88 -10.87
N PRO A 319 -18.35 24.93 -9.94
CA PRO A 319 -17.33 23.88 -9.90
C PRO A 319 -17.33 23.11 -11.22
N HIS A 320 -16.15 22.83 -11.75
CA HIS A 320 -16.01 21.85 -12.80
C HIS A 320 -16.45 20.50 -12.23
N THR A 321 -17.45 19.88 -12.83
CA THR A 321 -17.88 18.52 -12.48
C THR A 321 -16.83 17.54 -12.97
N THR A 322 -15.83 17.29 -12.17
CA THR A 322 -14.90 16.19 -12.38
C THR A 322 -15.58 14.91 -11.93
N SER A 323 -15.87 13.99 -12.86
CA SER A 323 -16.29 12.64 -12.52
C SER A 323 -15.07 11.87 -12.03
N PHE A 324 -15.01 11.57 -10.74
CA PHE A 324 -13.99 10.68 -10.18
C PHE A 324 -14.61 9.36 -9.75
N GLN A 325 -13.88 8.26 -9.95
CA GLN A 325 -14.31 6.94 -9.52
C GLN A 325 -13.80 6.63 -8.11
N LEU A 326 -14.71 6.40 -7.18
CA LEU A 326 -14.41 5.92 -5.84
C LEU A 326 -15.17 4.58 -5.59
N PRO A 327 -14.63 3.71 -4.75
CA PRO A 327 -13.35 3.83 -4.04
C PRO A 327 -12.14 3.64 -4.96
N PHE A 328 -11.07 4.40 -4.70
CA PHE A 328 -9.79 4.26 -5.41
C PHE A 328 -9.17 2.89 -5.15
N SER A 329 -8.80 2.20 -6.21
CA SER A 329 -8.09 0.92 -6.15
C SER A 329 -6.72 1.05 -6.80
N PRO A 330 -5.62 1.01 -6.02
CA PRO A 330 -4.28 1.09 -6.57
C PRO A 330 -4.01 -0.03 -7.57
N GLN A 331 -3.46 0.33 -8.72
CA GLN A 331 -3.05 -0.65 -9.72
C GLN A 331 -1.64 -1.16 -9.42
N TYR A 332 -1.45 -2.47 -9.60
CA TYR A 332 -0.14 -3.08 -9.46
C TYR A 332 0.81 -2.58 -10.55
N THR A 333 1.93 -2.00 -10.14
CA THR A 333 3.05 -1.67 -11.02
C THR A 333 4.25 -2.53 -10.67
N SER A 334 4.78 -3.27 -11.65
CA SER A 334 5.93 -4.15 -11.40
C SER A 334 7.16 -3.37 -10.96
N ILE A 335 7.81 -3.83 -9.88
CA ILE A 335 9.09 -3.29 -9.44
C ILE A 335 10.19 -3.88 -10.33
N LYS A 336 10.83 -3.06 -11.15
CA LYS A 336 11.91 -3.47 -12.07
C LYS A 336 13.29 -3.53 -11.41
N ASN A 337 13.44 -3.08 -10.16
CA ASN A 337 14.74 -3.03 -9.49
C ASN A 337 15.11 -4.38 -8.88
N ASP A 338 16.41 -4.67 -8.89
CA ASP A 338 17.01 -5.78 -8.14
C ASP A 338 16.81 -5.55 -6.65
N GLN A 339 16.56 -6.61 -5.90
CA GLN A 339 16.19 -6.54 -4.49
C GLN A 339 16.88 -7.60 -3.65
N LEU A 340 17.38 -7.21 -2.49
CA LEU A 340 17.67 -8.10 -1.36
C LEU A 340 16.46 -8.13 -0.44
N ARG A 341 15.90 -9.31 -0.20
CA ARG A 341 14.71 -9.49 0.63
C ARG A 341 15.08 -10.37 1.83
N VAL A 342 14.59 -9.99 3.00
CA VAL A 342 14.89 -10.67 4.26
C VAL A 342 13.58 -11.01 4.97
N ALA A 343 13.50 -12.22 5.52
CA ALA A 343 12.45 -12.62 6.43
C ALA A 343 13.04 -13.33 7.66
N LEU A 344 12.38 -13.13 8.79
CA LEU A 344 12.64 -13.85 10.04
C LEU A 344 11.36 -14.60 10.41
N ARG A 345 11.52 -15.79 10.91
CA ARG A 345 10.43 -16.64 11.37
C ARG A 345 10.76 -17.22 12.73
N PHE A 346 9.79 -17.15 13.63
CA PHE A 346 9.82 -17.75 14.94
C PHE A 346 8.53 -18.54 15.14
N ASP A 347 8.63 -19.83 15.35
CA ASP A 347 7.49 -20.70 15.66
C ASP A 347 7.92 -21.88 16.51
N SER A 348 6.95 -22.60 17.06
CA SER A 348 7.18 -23.76 17.92
C SER A 348 7.83 -24.95 17.20
N GLU A 349 7.69 -25.03 15.88
CA GLU A 349 8.22 -26.15 15.09
C GLU A 349 9.67 -25.90 14.64
N ASN A 350 9.99 -24.67 14.24
CA ASN A 350 11.31 -24.31 13.68
C ASN A 350 12.21 -23.56 14.65
N ILE A 351 11.68 -23.17 15.84
CA ILE A 351 12.35 -22.29 16.81
C ILE A 351 12.71 -20.95 16.19
N ALA A 352 13.64 -20.93 15.22
CA ALA A 352 14.00 -19.75 14.44
C ALA A 352 14.43 -20.17 13.04
N ALA A 353 14.03 -19.37 12.05
CA ALA A 353 14.53 -19.48 10.69
C ALA A 353 14.76 -18.09 10.06
N ILE A 354 15.80 -17.97 9.26
CA ILE A 354 16.10 -16.78 8.46
C ILE A 354 15.96 -17.13 6.98
N LEU A 355 15.34 -16.22 6.22
CA LEU A 355 15.22 -16.33 4.78
C LEU A 355 15.87 -15.10 4.14
N LEU A 356 16.88 -15.34 3.31
CA LEU A 356 17.56 -14.34 2.51
C LEU A 356 17.26 -14.61 1.03
N ASN A 357 16.87 -13.58 0.30
CA ASN A 357 16.55 -13.72 -1.10
C ASN A 357 17.13 -12.57 -1.91
N VAL A 358 17.85 -12.91 -2.97
CA VAL A 358 18.33 -11.97 -3.98
C VAL A 358 17.46 -12.16 -5.21
N ASN A 359 16.78 -11.09 -5.62
CA ASN A 359 15.90 -11.09 -6.79
C ASN A 359 16.43 -10.09 -7.83
N LEU A 360 16.97 -10.62 -8.94
CA LEU A 360 17.56 -9.86 -10.03
C LEU A 360 16.53 -9.74 -11.16
N LYS A 361 15.97 -8.55 -11.33
CA LYS A 361 14.94 -8.21 -12.33
C LYS A 361 15.49 -7.37 -13.48
N SER A 362 16.71 -6.90 -13.36
CA SER A 362 17.39 -6.03 -14.36
C SER A 362 18.01 -6.81 -15.51
N LEU A 363 17.93 -8.13 -15.51
CA LEU A 363 18.48 -8.98 -16.56
C LEU A 363 17.77 -8.73 -17.89
N LYS A 364 18.52 -8.73 -19.00
CA LYS A 364 18.00 -8.43 -20.35
C LYS A 364 16.93 -9.42 -20.82
N THR A 365 17.07 -10.70 -20.48
CA THR A 365 16.26 -11.79 -21.03
C THR A 365 15.33 -12.47 -20.04
N GLY A 366 15.42 -12.16 -18.74
CA GLY A 366 14.62 -12.85 -17.73
C GLY A 366 14.85 -12.31 -16.34
N LYS A 367 14.49 -13.11 -15.34
CA LYS A 367 14.67 -12.80 -13.91
C LYS A 367 15.43 -13.93 -13.26
N ALA A 368 16.35 -13.62 -12.35
CA ALA A 368 17.02 -14.62 -11.53
C ALA A 368 16.70 -14.40 -10.05
N GLU A 369 16.49 -15.47 -9.34
CA GLU A 369 16.18 -15.46 -7.92
C GLU A 369 17.00 -16.51 -7.19
N ILE A 370 17.69 -16.10 -6.11
CA ILE A 370 18.44 -16.99 -5.24
C ILE A 370 17.88 -16.82 -3.83
N THR A 371 17.43 -17.92 -3.24
CA THR A 371 16.87 -17.93 -1.89
C THR A 371 17.65 -18.88 -1.00
N LEU A 372 18.17 -18.38 0.11
CA LEU A 372 18.81 -19.14 1.17
C LEU A 372 17.90 -19.15 2.39
N ARG A 373 17.61 -20.31 2.93
CA ARG A 373 16.97 -20.50 4.23
C ARG A 373 17.95 -21.19 5.18
N GLY A 374 18.16 -20.57 6.33
CA GLY A 374 18.83 -21.17 7.50
C GLY A 374 17.83 -21.51 8.59
N GLY A 375 18.04 -22.62 9.33
CA GLY A 375 17.18 -23.15 10.37
C GLY A 375 16.97 -24.65 10.25
N LYS A 376 15.95 -25.20 10.93
CA LYS A 376 15.68 -26.65 10.96
C LYS A 376 15.58 -27.29 9.55
N GLN A 377 15.03 -26.59 8.58
CA GLN A 377 14.92 -27.02 7.18
C GLN A 377 15.71 -26.06 6.31
N SER A 378 17.02 -26.23 6.25
CA SER A 378 17.89 -25.37 5.46
C SER A 378 17.81 -25.71 3.98
N PHE A 379 17.73 -24.68 3.12
CA PHE A 379 17.81 -24.89 1.67
C PHE A 379 18.46 -23.73 0.95
N LEU A 380 19.02 -24.05 -0.21
CA LEU A 380 19.41 -23.09 -1.25
C LEU A 380 18.52 -23.35 -2.49
N ASN A 381 17.84 -22.33 -2.97
CA ASN A 381 17.03 -22.39 -4.17
C ASN A 381 17.51 -21.33 -5.16
N ALA A 382 17.84 -21.75 -6.38
CA ALA A 382 18.17 -20.88 -7.49
C ALA A 382 17.10 -21.06 -8.59
N GLN A 383 16.54 -19.97 -9.04
CA GLN A 383 15.51 -19.94 -10.08
C GLN A 383 15.86 -18.92 -11.15
N TYR A 384 15.72 -19.33 -12.42
CA TYR A 384 15.73 -18.43 -13.56
C TYR A 384 14.39 -18.51 -14.26
N SER A 385 13.75 -17.34 -14.46
CA SER A 385 12.43 -17.21 -15.08
C SER A 385 12.56 -16.47 -16.40
N LEU A 386 12.17 -17.14 -17.48
CA LEU A 386 12.16 -16.62 -18.84
C LEU A 386 10.73 -16.31 -19.26
N PRO A 387 10.30 -15.05 -19.33
CA PRO A 387 8.99 -14.68 -19.85
C PRO A 387 8.95 -14.90 -21.37
N LEU A 388 8.01 -15.70 -21.84
CA LEU A 388 7.73 -15.90 -23.27
C LEU A 388 6.72 -14.87 -23.78
N SER A 389 5.79 -14.48 -22.92
CA SER A 389 4.79 -13.44 -23.19
C SER A 389 4.35 -12.78 -21.88
N LYS A 390 3.33 -11.92 -21.93
CA LYS A 390 2.74 -11.31 -20.71
C LYS A 390 2.10 -12.35 -19.77
N ILE A 391 1.67 -13.49 -20.33
CA ILE A 391 0.91 -14.51 -19.61
C ILE A 391 1.64 -15.87 -19.54
N GLN A 392 2.80 -16.01 -20.18
CA GLN A 392 3.52 -17.28 -20.27
C GLN A 392 4.96 -17.13 -19.81
N GLU A 393 5.45 -18.11 -19.05
CA GLU A 393 6.79 -18.11 -18.48
C GLU A 393 7.37 -19.54 -18.40
N ILE A 394 8.65 -19.68 -18.68
CA ILE A 394 9.42 -20.89 -18.39
C ILE A 394 10.30 -20.62 -17.17
N ASN A 395 10.31 -21.55 -16.23
CA ASN A 395 11.12 -21.48 -15.03
C ASN A 395 12.08 -22.66 -14.97
N ILE A 396 13.37 -22.38 -14.78
CA ILE A 396 14.41 -23.35 -14.48
C ILE A 396 14.75 -23.18 -13.00
N ILE A 397 14.60 -24.24 -12.22
CA ILE A 397 14.73 -24.19 -10.77
C ILE A 397 15.69 -25.30 -10.34
N ASN A 398 16.63 -24.97 -9.46
CA ASN A 398 17.40 -25.95 -8.72
C ASN A 398 17.32 -25.65 -7.23
N LYS A 399 16.91 -26.65 -6.44
CA LYS A 399 16.77 -26.54 -4.99
C LYS A 399 17.55 -27.66 -4.32
N ILE A 400 18.46 -27.31 -3.45
CA ILE A 400 19.18 -28.24 -2.56
C ILE A 400 18.65 -27.99 -1.14
N ALA A 401 18.10 -29.02 -0.51
CA ALA A 401 17.52 -28.95 0.82
C ALA A 401 18.09 -30.03 1.74
N TYR A 402 18.39 -29.65 2.98
CA TYR A 402 18.64 -30.58 4.05
C TYR A 402 17.38 -30.75 4.88
N ASN A 403 16.93 -31.99 5.07
CA ASN A 403 15.73 -32.34 5.80
C ASN A 403 16.09 -33.26 6.97
N ASP A 404 15.56 -32.94 8.13
CA ASP A 404 15.61 -33.78 9.34
C ASP A 404 14.20 -33.80 9.95
N ILE A 405 13.50 -34.95 9.78
CA ILE A 405 12.06 -35.03 9.94
C ILE A 405 11.71 -36.14 10.92
N PHE A 406 10.73 -35.91 11.79
CA PHE A 406 10.14 -36.91 12.65
C PHE A 406 8.80 -37.34 12.08
N LEU A 407 8.66 -38.63 11.79
CA LEU A 407 7.43 -39.23 11.29
C LEU A 407 6.77 -40.07 12.36
N TYR A 408 5.47 -39.91 12.44
CA TYR A 408 4.62 -40.62 13.40
C TYR A 408 3.53 -41.42 12.66
N ARG A 409 2.99 -42.43 13.34
CA ARG A 409 1.80 -43.16 12.97
C ARG A 409 1.05 -43.52 14.23
N ASN A 410 -0.24 -43.17 14.30
CA ASN A 410 -1.07 -43.37 15.51
C ASN A 410 -0.39 -42.81 16.79
N GLY A 411 0.23 -41.64 16.69
CA GLY A 411 0.93 -40.98 17.81
C GLY A 411 2.27 -41.59 18.20
N GLN A 412 2.71 -42.69 17.57
CA GLN A 412 4.02 -43.30 17.82
C GLN A 412 5.05 -42.88 16.78
N LYS A 413 6.25 -42.51 17.21
CA LYS A 413 7.36 -42.20 16.34
C LYS A 413 7.80 -43.44 15.56
N ILE A 414 7.67 -43.41 14.23
CA ILE A 414 8.01 -44.55 13.37
C ILE A 414 9.34 -44.37 12.64
N ALA A 415 9.75 -43.12 12.36
CA ALA A 415 10.98 -42.86 11.65
C ALA A 415 11.56 -41.47 11.96
N ASN A 416 12.86 -41.33 11.74
CA ASN A 416 13.58 -40.05 11.79
C ASN A 416 14.58 -39.95 10.61
N PRO A 417 14.09 -39.77 9.37
CA PRO A 417 14.98 -39.63 8.22
C PRO A 417 15.68 -38.28 8.22
N SER A 418 17.01 -38.31 8.03
CA SER A 418 17.81 -37.14 7.67
C SER A 418 18.38 -37.33 6.29
N PHE A 419 18.11 -36.42 5.36
CA PHE A 419 18.51 -36.55 3.98
C PHE A 419 18.74 -35.20 3.29
N ILE A 420 19.61 -35.21 2.28
CA ILE A 420 19.72 -34.13 1.31
C ILE A 420 18.86 -34.47 0.10
N GLN A 421 18.07 -33.50 -0.33
CA GLN A 421 17.30 -33.56 -1.56
C GLN A 421 17.81 -32.49 -2.51
N ASN A 422 18.13 -32.89 -3.77
CA ASN A 422 18.42 -31.98 -4.87
C ASN A 422 17.35 -32.12 -5.94
N THR A 423 16.56 -31.08 -6.14
CA THR A 423 15.49 -31.03 -7.14
C THR A 423 15.87 -30.08 -8.26
N SER A 424 16.04 -30.61 -9.47
CA SER A 424 16.16 -29.81 -10.70
C SER A 424 14.85 -29.85 -11.45
N LYS A 425 14.24 -28.70 -11.71
CA LYS A 425 12.87 -28.57 -12.23
C LYS A 425 12.85 -27.64 -13.45
N LEU A 426 12.21 -28.08 -14.53
CA LEU A 426 11.79 -27.26 -15.65
C LEU A 426 10.27 -27.12 -15.60
N ALA A 427 9.76 -25.88 -15.50
CA ALA A 427 8.35 -25.62 -15.38
C ALA A 427 7.87 -24.62 -16.44
N TYR A 428 6.74 -24.91 -17.07
CA TYR A 428 6.01 -23.99 -17.92
C TYR A 428 4.77 -23.53 -17.19
N SER A 429 4.52 -22.23 -17.18
CA SER A 429 3.38 -21.60 -16.52
C SER A 429 2.62 -20.71 -17.48
N ILE A 430 1.28 -20.76 -17.45
CA ILE A 430 0.41 -19.86 -18.19
C ILE A 430 -0.65 -19.30 -17.25
N ILE A 431 -0.90 -17.98 -17.35
CA ILE A 431 -1.86 -17.22 -16.54
C ILE A 431 -2.89 -16.61 -17.50
N PRO A 432 -3.88 -17.39 -17.94
CA PRO A 432 -4.87 -16.93 -18.90
C PRO A 432 -5.82 -15.86 -18.33
N LEU A 433 -6.00 -15.84 -17.01
CA LEU A 433 -6.77 -14.86 -16.25
C LEU A 433 -5.96 -14.44 -15.01
N ASP A 434 -6.16 -13.23 -14.50
CA ASP A 434 -5.38 -12.66 -13.38
C ASP A 434 -5.33 -13.54 -12.11
N ASN A 435 -6.31 -14.42 -11.95
CA ASN A 435 -6.44 -15.28 -10.78
C ASN A 435 -6.29 -16.78 -11.07
N LEU A 436 -6.00 -17.16 -12.32
CA LEU A 436 -5.91 -18.55 -12.76
C LEU A 436 -4.50 -18.87 -13.26
N LEU A 437 -3.87 -19.86 -12.65
CA LEU A 437 -2.57 -20.41 -13.06
C LEU A 437 -2.75 -21.84 -13.51
N PHE A 438 -2.26 -22.15 -14.71
CA PHE A 438 -1.96 -23.51 -15.15
C PHE A 438 -0.44 -23.67 -15.19
N LYS A 439 0.07 -24.77 -14.64
CA LYS A 439 1.49 -25.06 -14.59
C LYS A 439 1.74 -26.53 -14.91
N ALA A 440 2.68 -26.79 -15.77
CA ALA A 440 3.21 -28.12 -16.05
C ALA A 440 4.72 -28.12 -15.77
N ASN A 441 5.21 -29.17 -15.12
CA ASN A 441 6.65 -29.26 -14.86
C ASN A 441 7.16 -30.69 -14.93
N ILE A 442 8.46 -30.78 -15.22
CA ILE A 442 9.27 -32.00 -15.15
C ILE A 442 10.36 -31.72 -14.13
N SER A 443 10.56 -32.64 -13.18
CA SER A 443 11.63 -32.50 -12.19
C SER A 443 12.41 -33.79 -12.02
N LEU A 444 13.71 -33.63 -11.78
CA LEU A 444 14.61 -34.70 -11.38
C LEU A 444 14.95 -34.51 -9.91
N ASP A 445 14.54 -35.47 -9.09
CA ASP A 445 14.73 -35.45 -7.62
C ASP A 445 15.75 -36.48 -7.22
N TYR A 446 16.93 -36.01 -6.81
CA TYR A 446 17.97 -36.86 -6.19
C TYR A 446 17.89 -36.73 -4.69
N GLN A 447 17.85 -37.88 -3.99
CA GLN A 447 17.73 -37.95 -2.52
C GLN A 447 18.83 -38.82 -1.97
N ARG A 448 19.58 -38.33 -0.97
CA ARG A 448 20.62 -39.07 -0.29
C ARG A 448 20.34 -39.08 1.21
N PHE A 449 20.15 -40.29 1.73
CA PHE A 449 19.84 -40.51 3.16
C PHE A 449 21.13 -40.71 3.96
N PHE A 450 21.24 -40.06 5.10
CA PHE A 450 22.39 -40.16 6.01
C PHE A 450 22.06 -40.92 7.30
N ARG A 451 20.82 -40.74 7.76
CA ARG A 451 20.36 -41.34 9.02
C ARG A 451 18.90 -41.75 8.86
N THR A 452 18.65 -43.01 9.20
CA THR A 452 17.30 -43.57 9.27
C THR A 452 17.19 -44.42 10.51
N LEU A 453 16.62 -43.87 11.57
CA LEU A 453 16.17 -44.68 12.71
C LEU A 453 14.78 -45.17 12.36
N VAL A 454 14.61 -46.44 12.08
CA VAL A 454 13.36 -47.05 11.63
C VAL A 454 12.99 -48.19 12.53
N ASN A 455 11.75 -48.29 12.96
CA ASN A 455 11.12 -49.55 13.34
C ASN A 455 11.04 -50.44 12.10
N GLN A 456 11.22 -51.76 12.21
CA GLN A 456 11.47 -52.73 11.14
C GLN A 456 10.42 -52.76 9.96
N GLU A 457 9.36 -51.98 10.01
CA GLU A 457 8.27 -52.00 9.03
C GLU A 457 8.50 -51.18 7.76
N PHE A 458 9.55 -50.34 7.68
CA PHE A 458 9.78 -49.48 6.51
C PHE A 458 11.09 -49.82 5.79
N SER A 459 10.96 -50.19 4.53
CA SER A 459 12.13 -50.33 3.63
C SER A 459 12.55 -48.96 3.11
N TYR A 460 13.75 -48.51 3.51
CA TYR A 460 14.39 -47.34 2.91
C TYR A 460 15.40 -47.75 1.85
N PRO A 461 15.58 -46.93 0.79
CA PRO A 461 16.69 -47.13 -0.10
C PRO A 461 18.00 -47.01 0.68
N LYS A 462 18.90 -47.99 0.49
CA LYS A 462 20.07 -48.09 1.36
C LYS A 462 21.08 -46.96 1.28
N ASN A 463 21.07 -46.11 0.20
CA ASN A 463 22.01 -45.00 0.04
C ASN A 463 21.40 -43.77 -0.64
N TYR A 464 20.75 -43.91 -1.81
CA TYR A 464 20.17 -42.81 -2.58
C TYR A 464 19.04 -43.30 -3.47
N ASP A 465 18.15 -42.37 -3.82
CA ASP A 465 17.10 -42.55 -4.81
C ASP A 465 17.10 -41.42 -5.84
N LEU A 466 16.64 -41.75 -7.03
CA LEU A 466 16.51 -40.81 -8.15
C LEU A 466 15.12 -40.98 -8.76
N PHE A 467 14.35 -39.88 -8.78
CA PHE A 467 13.01 -39.85 -9.36
C PHE A 467 12.91 -38.83 -10.47
N LEU A 468 12.28 -39.23 -11.56
CA LEU A 468 11.81 -38.34 -12.60
C LEU A 468 10.30 -38.10 -12.40
N ASN A 469 9.91 -36.86 -12.12
CA ASN A 469 8.55 -36.52 -11.80
C ASN A 469 7.93 -35.64 -12.88
N TYR A 470 6.65 -35.87 -13.16
CA TYR A 470 5.82 -35.08 -14.07
C TYR A 470 4.64 -34.56 -13.27
N ASN A 471 4.44 -33.25 -13.28
CA ASN A 471 3.35 -32.62 -12.53
C ASN A 471 2.57 -31.64 -13.39
N VAL A 472 1.25 -31.67 -13.23
CA VAL A 472 0.32 -30.68 -13.80
C VAL A 472 -0.50 -30.11 -12.65
N GLU A 473 -0.59 -28.78 -12.60
CA GLU A 473 -1.25 -28.03 -11.53
C GLU A 473 -2.18 -26.98 -12.12
N LEU A 474 -3.39 -26.89 -11.59
CA LEU A 474 -4.35 -25.81 -11.83
C LEU A 474 -4.64 -25.13 -10.50
N LYS A 475 -4.46 -23.82 -10.47
CA LYS A 475 -4.71 -23.02 -9.28
C LYS A 475 -5.53 -21.78 -9.60
N TYR A 476 -6.59 -21.55 -8.81
CA TYR A 476 -7.42 -20.35 -8.88
C TYR A 476 -7.49 -19.68 -7.52
N GLU A 477 -7.11 -18.40 -7.42
CA GLU A 477 -7.03 -17.70 -6.13
C GLU A 477 -7.53 -16.25 -6.23
N THR A 478 -8.56 -15.95 -5.44
CA THR A 478 -9.13 -14.60 -5.27
C THR A 478 -9.07 -14.09 -3.82
N ILE A 479 -8.27 -14.73 -2.96
CA ILE A 479 -8.14 -14.34 -1.55
C ILE A 479 -7.52 -12.96 -1.43
N ASN A 480 -8.18 -12.07 -0.67
CA ASN A 480 -7.75 -10.67 -0.52
C ASN A 480 -6.58 -10.45 0.45
N LYS A 481 -6.32 -11.38 1.36
CA LYS A 481 -5.18 -11.35 2.31
C LYS A 481 -4.67 -12.77 2.53
N LYS A 482 -3.34 -12.94 2.56
CA LYS A 482 -2.73 -14.24 2.84
C LYS A 482 -3.01 -14.72 4.27
N TYR A 483 -2.84 -13.81 5.22
CA TYR A 483 -3.14 -14.04 6.63
C TYR A 483 -4.45 -13.34 6.97
N PHE A 484 -5.32 -14.00 7.72
CA PHE A 484 -6.62 -13.49 8.15
C PHE A 484 -7.48 -12.94 7.00
N PRO A 485 -7.77 -13.77 5.97
CA PRO A 485 -8.55 -13.35 4.82
C PRO A 485 -10.00 -13.03 5.24
N THR A 486 -10.61 -12.07 4.54
CA THR A 486 -11.98 -11.64 4.80
C THR A 486 -12.92 -11.93 3.63
N LYS A 487 -12.38 -12.26 2.45
CA LYS A 487 -13.14 -12.67 1.26
C LYS A 487 -12.26 -13.48 0.32
N GLY A 488 -12.88 -14.25 -0.57
CA GLY A 488 -12.22 -14.91 -1.68
C GLY A 488 -12.38 -16.43 -1.67
N LEU A 489 -11.80 -17.03 -2.70
CA LEU A 489 -11.77 -18.46 -2.98
C LEU A 489 -10.32 -18.84 -3.32
N ASP A 490 -9.87 -20.02 -2.86
CA ASP A 490 -8.61 -20.65 -3.22
C ASP A 490 -8.90 -22.10 -3.60
N CYS A 491 -8.64 -22.45 -4.86
CA CYS A 491 -8.82 -23.78 -5.40
C CYS A 491 -7.50 -24.26 -6.00
N HIS A 492 -7.12 -25.48 -5.68
CA HIS A 492 -5.96 -26.16 -6.21
C HIS A 492 -6.34 -27.56 -6.65
N ILE A 493 -5.87 -27.97 -7.83
CA ILE A 493 -5.96 -29.33 -8.35
C ILE A 493 -4.60 -29.70 -8.92
N GLY A 494 -4.04 -30.82 -8.51
CA GLY A 494 -2.76 -31.32 -8.95
C GLY A 494 -2.80 -32.80 -9.34
N TYR A 495 -1.99 -33.16 -10.33
CA TYR A 495 -1.70 -34.55 -10.66
C TYR A 495 -0.21 -34.71 -10.89
N THR A 496 0.39 -35.67 -10.17
CA THR A 496 1.82 -35.94 -10.23
C THR A 496 2.11 -37.41 -10.50
N ILE A 497 3.01 -37.70 -11.43
CA ILE A 497 3.57 -39.02 -11.66
C ILE A 497 5.02 -39.00 -11.16
N TYR A 498 5.38 -39.97 -10.35
CA TYR A 498 6.70 -40.18 -9.80
C TYR A 498 7.26 -41.46 -10.42
N THR A 499 8.37 -41.37 -11.16
CA THR A 499 9.04 -42.52 -11.75
C THR A 499 10.38 -42.75 -11.06
N ASN A 500 10.53 -43.87 -10.39
CA ASN A 500 11.84 -44.25 -9.80
C ASN A 500 12.77 -44.72 -10.92
N CYS A 501 13.89 -44.01 -11.10
CA CYS A 501 14.84 -44.29 -12.18
C CYS A 501 15.64 -45.59 -12.00
N HIS A 502 15.70 -46.15 -10.76
CA HIS A 502 16.41 -47.37 -10.46
C HIS A 502 15.53 -48.62 -10.62
N SER A 503 14.29 -48.56 -10.14
CA SER A 503 13.38 -49.72 -10.16
C SER A 503 12.35 -49.65 -11.28
N SER A 504 12.33 -48.57 -12.05
CA SER A 504 11.29 -48.29 -13.08
C SER A 504 9.84 -48.32 -12.52
N ALA A 505 9.70 -48.23 -11.22
CA ALA A 505 8.40 -48.21 -10.55
C ALA A 505 7.74 -46.83 -10.71
N ASN A 506 6.47 -46.85 -11.07
CA ASN A 506 5.67 -45.64 -11.22
C ASN A 506 4.64 -45.52 -10.08
N TYR A 507 4.57 -44.33 -9.56
CA TYR A 507 3.57 -43.94 -8.56
C TYR A 507 2.85 -42.71 -9.07
N SER A 508 1.59 -42.52 -8.73
CA SER A 508 0.93 -41.28 -9.07
C SER A 508 0.02 -40.79 -7.95
N ALA A 509 -0.14 -39.49 -7.90
CA ALA A 509 -0.96 -38.81 -6.90
C ALA A 509 -1.89 -37.81 -7.57
N PHE A 510 -3.12 -37.78 -7.14
CA PHE A 510 -4.09 -36.72 -7.42
C PHE A 510 -4.34 -35.97 -6.12
N ASP A 511 -4.23 -34.64 -6.15
CA ASP A 511 -4.48 -33.80 -4.98
C ASP A 511 -5.42 -32.65 -5.33
N THR A 512 -6.23 -32.25 -4.34
CA THR A 512 -7.17 -31.14 -4.47
C THR A 512 -7.33 -30.41 -3.16
N GLN A 513 -7.51 -29.10 -3.25
CA GLN A 513 -7.87 -28.25 -2.12
C GLN A 513 -8.85 -27.16 -2.58
N ILE A 514 -9.92 -26.97 -1.81
CA ILE A 514 -10.88 -25.89 -2.02
C ILE A 514 -11.09 -25.19 -0.68
N LYS A 515 -10.90 -23.88 -0.65
CA LYS A 515 -11.06 -23.03 0.55
C LYS A 515 -11.85 -21.79 0.17
N LYS A 516 -12.96 -21.55 0.89
CA LYS A 516 -13.83 -20.39 0.67
C LYS A 516 -13.96 -19.58 1.95
N ILE A 517 -13.99 -18.26 1.83
CA ILE A 517 -14.20 -17.35 2.95
C ILE A 517 -15.62 -16.81 2.90
N PHE A 518 -16.39 -17.03 3.97
CA PHE A 518 -17.76 -16.54 4.14
C PHE A 518 -17.81 -15.53 5.29
N PRO A 519 -18.25 -14.29 5.07
CA PRO A 519 -18.52 -13.36 6.16
C PRO A 519 -19.77 -13.81 6.93
N ILE A 520 -19.67 -13.98 8.26
CA ILE A 520 -20.79 -14.19 9.17
C ILE A 520 -21.26 -12.83 9.71
N SER A 521 -20.30 -11.96 10.04
CA SER A 521 -20.55 -10.59 10.48
C SER A 521 -19.42 -9.67 10.01
N TYR A 522 -19.49 -8.38 10.33
CA TYR A 522 -18.42 -7.40 9.99
C TYR A 522 -17.04 -7.78 10.52
N SER A 523 -16.96 -8.60 11.57
CA SER A 523 -15.71 -9.00 12.22
C SER A 523 -15.49 -10.50 12.30
N THR A 524 -16.45 -11.32 11.87
CA THR A 524 -16.42 -12.79 12.00
C THR A 524 -16.57 -13.45 10.64
N TYR A 525 -15.69 -14.40 10.36
CA TYR A 525 -15.63 -15.12 9.09
C TYR A 525 -15.59 -16.62 9.33
N CYS A 526 -16.32 -17.38 8.50
CA CYS A 526 -16.25 -18.84 8.43
C CYS A 526 -15.41 -19.23 7.21
N ILE A 527 -14.46 -20.12 7.40
CA ILE A 527 -13.51 -20.53 6.37
C ILE A 527 -13.52 -22.06 6.27
N PRO A 528 -14.53 -22.67 5.60
CA PRO A 528 -14.47 -24.07 5.27
C PRO A 528 -13.38 -24.34 4.24
N SER A 529 -12.68 -25.46 4.42
CA SER A 529 -11.65 -25.97 3.52
C SER A 529 -11.85 -27.47 3.34
N ILE A 530 -11.93 -27.92 2.09
CA ILE A 530 -11.98 -29.32 1.72
C ILE A 530 -10.65 -29.63 1.05
N TYR A 531 -10.04 -30.74 1.41
CA TYR A 531 -8.81 -31.20 0.79
C TYR A 531 -8.80 -32.72 0.68
N GLY A 532 -8.11 -33.23 -0.33
CA GLY A 532 -7.98 -34.65 -0.55
C GLY A 532 -6.75 -34.98 -1.36
N ARG A 533 -6.19 -36.16 -1.11
CA ARG A 533 -5.10 -36.71 -1.90
C ARG A 533 -5.27 -38.21 -2.03
N LEU A 534 -5.15 -38.70 -3.26
CA LEU A 534 -5.25 -40.10 -3.64
C LEU A 534 -3.93 -40.55 -4.23
N LEU A 535 -3.40 -41.68 -3.74
CA LEU A 535 -2.25 -42.37 -4.29
C LEU A 535 -2.72 -43.61 -5.02
N PHE A 536 -2.26 -43.79 -6.26
CA PHE A 536 -2.69 -44.90 -7.14
C PHE A 536 -1.77 -46.12 -7.08
N ASN A 537 -0.80 -46.14 -6.14
CA ASN A 537 0.04 -47.29 -5.90
C ASN A 537 0.27 -47.52 -4.39
N THR A 538 0.20 -48.76 -3.93
CA THR A 538 0.32 -49.13 -2.51
C THR A 538 1.74 -49.05 -1.98
N ASN A 539 2.76 -49.14 -2.83
CA ASN A 539 4.18 -49.15 -2.47
C ASN A 539 4.85 -47.77 -2.64
N THR A 540 4.11 -46.70 -2.53
CA THR A 540 4.65 -45.34 -2.68
C THR A 540 5.74 -45.09 -1.64
N PRO A 541 6.92 -44.58 -2.03
CA PRO A 541 7.98 -44.22 -1.11
C PRO A 541 7.50 -43.23 -0.06
N LEU A 542 8.00 -43.38 1.17
CA LEU A 542 7.53 -42.61 2.33
C LEU A 542 7.53 -41.10 2.07
N ILE A 543 8.51 -40.59 1.36
CA ILE A 543 8.66 -39.15 1.04
C ILE A 543 7.50 -38.62 0.16
N TYR A 544 6.90 -39.47 -0.67
CA TYR A 544 5.77 -39.13 -1.56
C TYR A 544 4.42 -39.61 -1.03
N SER A 545 4.42 -40.29 0.11
CA SER A 545 3.20 -40.79 0.76
C SER A 545 2.35 -39.65 1.34
N ASN A 546 1.11 -39.97 1.72
CA ASN A 546 0.22 -39.00 2.33
C ASN A 546 0.70 -38.67 3.76
N MET A 547 0.82 -37.38 4.04
CA MET A 547 1.24 -36.84 5.33
C MET A 547 0.25 -35.81 5.83
N ILE A 548 -0.12 -35.91 7.11
CA ILE A 548 -1.00 -34.94 7.78
C ILE A 548 -0.34 -34.43 9.06
N GLY A 549 -0.75 -33.28 9.53
CA GLY A 549 -0.30 -32.67 10.79
C GLY A 549 0.38 -31.33 10.61
N GLY A 550 0.75 -30.72 11.73
CA GLY A 550 1.28 -29.36 11.78
C GLY A 550 0.21 -28.28 11.54
N GLU A 551 0.56 -27.03 11.80
CA GLU A 551 -0.39 -25.89 11.74
C GLU A 551 -0.44 -25.19 10.36
N GLY A 552 0.26 -25.70 9.36
CA GLY A 552 0.28 -25.15 7.98
C GLY A 552 1.20 -23.97 7.77
N TYR A 553 1.92 -23.55 8.77
CA TYR A 553 2.95 -22.50 8.64
C TYR A 553 4.32 -23.07 8.27
N SER A 554 4.58 -24.34 8.61
CA SER A 554 5.78 -25.08 8.30
C SER A 554 5.40 -26.49 7.91
N LEU A 555 5.58 -26.84 6.66
CA LEU A 555 5.36 -28.18 6.15
C LEU A 555 6.70 -28.88 6.04
N ASP A 556 6.81 -30.08 6.59
CA ASP A 556 7.98 -30.94 6.42
C ASP A 556 8.08 -31.46 4.97
N PHE A 557 6.92 -31.63 4.33
CA PHE A 557 6.78 -32.08 2.93
C PHE A 557 5.86 -31.17 2.13
N GLU A 558 6.09 -31.02 0.84
CA GLU A 558 5.25 -30.20 -0.06
C GLU A 558 3.79 -30.71 -0.09
N GLN A 559 3.59 -32.03 0.02
CA GLN A 559 2.27 -32.69 0.00
C GLN A 559 1.61 -32.82 1.37
N GLN A 560 2.24 -32.36 2.46
CA GLN A 560 1.69 -32.44 3.81
C GLN A 560 0.45 -31.57 3.94
N ILE A 561 -0.60 -32.14 4.52
CA ILE A 561 -1.86 -31.47 4.75
C ILE A 561 -1.90 -31.02 6.22
N PRO A 562 -2.05 -29.70 6.48
CA PRO A 562 -2.20 -29.21 7.85
C PRO A 562 -3.43 -29.79 8.53
N PHE A 563 -3.30 -30.27 9.76
CA PHE A 563 -4.38 -30.84 10.51
C PHE A 563 -4.36 -30.32 11.94
N SER A 564 -5.40 -29.55 12.32
CA SER A 564 -5.47 -28.94 13.65
C SER A 564 -5.59 -30.03 14.74
N GLY A 565 -4.75 -29.94 15.77
CA GLY A 565 -4.69 -30.93 16.84
C GLY A 565 -3.66 -32.06 16.64
N LEU A 566 -3.07 -32.20 15.43
CA LEU A 566 -1.91 -33.07 15.22
C LEU A 566 -0.64 -32.19 15.15
N ILE A 567 0.13 -32.19 16.22
CA ILE A 567 1.36 -31.39 16.33
C ILE A 567 2.47 -31.99 15.44
N HIS A 568 2.44 -33.31 15.25
CA HIS A 568 3.48 -34.06 14.53
C HIS A 568 3.01 -34.46 13.14
N THR A 569 3.97 -34.66 12.25
CA THR A 569 3.72 -35.18 10.89
C THR A 569 3.39 -36.67 10.96
N GLU A 570 2.17 -37.03 10.64
CA GLU A 570 1.71 -38.42 10.60
C GLU A 570 1.58 -38.95 9.17
N ASN A 571 2.06 -40.17 8.96
CA ASN A 571 1.85 -40.90 7.72
C ASN A 571 0.49 -41.60 7.75
N ILE A 572 -0.27 -41.47 6.68
CA ILE A 572 -1.59 -42.08 6.51
C ILE A 572 -1.65 -42.90 5.20
N ASN A 573 -2.75 -43.64 5.06
CA ASN A 573 -2.98 -44.55 3.95
C ASN A 573 -3.03 -43.87 2.58
N ASN A 574 -3.26 -44.64 1.51
CA ASN A 574 -3.20 -44.22 0.10
C ASN A 574 -4.29 -43.20 -0.28
N ALA A 575 -5.35 -43.09 0.49
CA ALA A 575 -6.42 -42.11 0.25
C ALA A 575 -6.65 -41.29 1.52
N PHE A 576 -6.74 -39.99 1.33
CA PHE A 576 -7.09 -39.04 2.38
C PHE A 576 -8.08 -38.01 1.85
N GLY A 577 -9.11 -37.74 2.64
CA GLY A 577 -10.05 -36.65 2.44
C GLY A 577 -10.39 -36.02 3.78
N GLY A 578 -10.40 -34.69 3.83
CA GLY A 578 -10.64 -33.96 5.05
C GLY A 578 -11.48 -32.70 4.82
N LEU A 579 -12.25 -32.35 5.85
CA LEU A 579 -12.97 -31.09 5.96
C LEU A 579 -12.41 -30.35 7.17
N GLN A 580 -12.00 -29.11 6.97
CA GLN A 580 -11.60 -28.22 8.05
C GLN A 580 -12.52 -27.01 8.06
N ILE A 581 -12.98 -26.60 9.24
CA ILE A 581 -13.75 -25.38 9.44
C ILE A 581 -12.95 -24.47 10.38
N LYS A 582 -12.64 -23.27 9.92
CA LYS A 582 -12.03 -22.22 10.75
C LYS A 582 -13.03 -21.10 10.97
N ILE A 583 -13.19 -20.67 12.21
CA ILE A 583 -13.92 -19.46 12.60
C ILE A 583 -12.89 -18.42 12.99
N GLN A 584 -12.84 -17.33 12.25
CA GLN A 584 -11.93 -16.21 12.49
C GLN A 584 -12.74 -15.02 13.01
N HIS A 585 -12.33 -14.47 14.15
CA HIS A 585 -12.89 -13.23 14.69
C HIS A 585 -11.79 -12.16 14.77
N THR A 586 -12.12 -10.93 14.36
CA THR A 586 -11.20 -9.78 14.37
C THR A 586 -11.64 -8.78 15.42
N PHE A 587 -10.80 -8.57 16.44
CA PHE A 587 -10.99 -7.58 17.49
C PHE A 587 -10.27 -6.28 17.10
N GLN A 588 -10.88 -5.12 17.29
CA GLN A 588 -10.24 -3.79 17.16
C GLN A 588 -9.33 -3.62 15.92
N LYS A 589 -9.71 -4.22 14.78
CA LYS A 589 -9.02 -4.17 13.47
C LYS A 589 -7.59 -4.76 13.43
N LYS A 590 -7.01 -5.21 14.54
CA LYS A 590 -5.59 -5.67 14.60
C LYS A 590 -5.37 -7.00 15.31
N GLN A 591 -6.29 -7.45 16.13
CA GLN A 591 -6.17 -8.72 16.85
C GLN A 591 -7.12 -9.73 16.23
N HIS A 592 -6.63 -10.94 15.98
CA HIS A 592 -7.40 -12.01 15.38
C HIS A 592 -7.38 -13.24 16.26
N LEU A 593 -8.54 -13.83 16.48
CA LEU A 593 -8.69 -15.15 17.07
C LEU A 593 -9.17 -16.10 15.98
N THR A 594 -8.54 -17.26 15.88
CA THR A 594 -8.97 -18.32 14.96
C THR A 594 -9.19 -19.60 15.73
N LEU A 595 -10.39 -20.16 15.61
CA LEU A 595 -10.73 -21.49 16.09
C LEU A 595 -10.83 -22.40 14.86
N ALA A 596 -10.17 -23.56 14.91
CA ALA A 596 -10.18 -24.53 13.82
C ALA A 596 -10.61 -25.90 14.33
N GLY A 597 -11.43 -26.59 13.54
CA GLY A 597 -11.81 -27.99 13.71
C GLY A 597 -11.72 -28.73 12.39
N ASN A 598 -11.35 -30.01 12.45
CA ASN A 598 -11.26 -30.89 11.28
C ASN A 598 -12.27 -32.01 11.41
#